data_abd20ca483becd80664f606138f8655c
#
_entry.id   abd20ca483becd80664f606138f8655c
#
_cell.length_a   1.000
_cell.length_b   1.000
_cell.length_c   1.000
_cell.angle_alpha   90.00
_cell.angle_beta   90.00
_cell.angle_gamma   90.00
#
_symmetry.space_group_name_H-M   'P 1'
#
loop_
_entity.id
_entity.type
_entity.pdbx_description
1 polymer ?
#
loop_
_entity_poly.entity_id
_entity_poly.type
_entity_poly.pdbx_seq_one_letter_code
_entity_poly.pdbx_strand_id
1 'polypeptide(L)'
;RAPNCSATVRQLSVEDIVGLLSIRAVNEGLAARLAAQRATPEQREQLQALGEQMQQAAACGEMTVYRKLAGDVHNTIITIAGNDYLRDLIAKIYSITHRYHMSVMSQPGRMDRSCEEHMQIIRFVVDGCSREAEQAMNAHIMSIVLFFQDKSNLAGLRAISTLNWD
;
A
#
# COMPACT_ATOMS: atom_id res chain seq x y z
N ARG A 1 22.18 35.25 -14.88
CA ARG A 1 22.21 33.95 -14.18
C ARG A 1 21.09 33.96 -13.15
N ALA A 2 20.05 33.15 -13.34
CA ALA A 2 19.03 32.96 -12.32
C ALA A 2 19.64 32.30 -11.10
N PRO A 3 19.26 32.70 -9.86
CA PRO A 3 19.78 32.06 -8.67
C PRO A 3 19.38 30.60 -8.64
N ASN A 4 20.31 29.73 -8.24
CA ASN A 4 20.07 28.30 -8.00
C ASN A 4 18.92 28.15 -7.00
N CYS A 5 17.72 27.88 -7.48
CA CYS A 5 16.63 27.45 -6.64
C CYS A 5 16.89 25.97 -6.27
N SER A 6 17.49 25.73 -5.11
CA SER A 6 17.53 24.40 -4.53
C SER A 6 16.08 23.97 -4.24
N ALA A 7 15.65 22.88 -4.89
CA ALA A 7 14.34 22.29 -4.61
C ALA A 7 14.40 21.66 -3.21
N THR A 8 13.74 22.28 -2.25
CA THR A 8 13.58 21.69 -0.92
C THR A 8 12.41 20.72 -0.96
N VAL A 9 12.65 19.44 -0.63
CA VAL A 9 11.58 18.48 -0.46
C VAL A 9 10.73 18.89 0.74
N ARG A 10 9.48 19.30 0.49
CA ARG A 10 8.54 19.68 1.57
C ARG A 10 8.28 18.47 2.46
N GLN A 11 8.53 18.61 3.75
CA GLN A 11 8.06 17.63 4.73
C GLN A 11 6.55 17.74 4.85
N LEU A 12 5.86 16.58 4.79
CA LEU A 12 4.41 16.52 4.96
C LEU A 12 4.07 16.55 6.46
N SER A 13 3.00 17.24 6.79
CA SER A 13 2.39 17.13 8.11
C SER A 13 1.69 15.76 8.27
N VAL A 14 1.34 15.39 9.50
CA VAL A 14 0.55 14.16 9.75
C VAL A 14 -0.80 14.25 9.05
N GLU A 15 -1.41 15.42 9.06
CA GLU A 15 -2.68 15.70 8.38
C GLU A 15 -2.56 15.52 6.85
N ASP A 16 -1.45 16.00 6.24
CA ASP A 16 -1.17 15.78 4.82
C ASP A 16 -1.05 14.27 4.51
N ILE A 17 -0.33 13.52 5.35
CA ILE A 17 -0.14 12.06 5.19
C ILE A 17 -1.49 11.33 5.32
N VAL A 18 -2.27 11.65 6.34
CA VAL A 18 -3.60 11.07 6.56
C VAL A 18 -4.52 11.38 5.39
N GLY A 19 -4.52 12.62 4.89
CA GLY A 19 -5.30 13.02 3.72
C GLY A 19 -4.94 12.23 2.47
N LEU A 20 -3.64 12.11 2.16
CA LEU A 20 -3.15 11.36 1.00
C LEU A 20 -3.45 9.86 1.12
N LEU A 21 -3.27 9.25 2.29
CA LEU A 21 -3.57 7.84 2.52
C LEU A 21 -5.08 7.57 2.43
N SER A 22 -5.93 8.49 2.88
CA SER A 22 -7.39 8.37 2.74
C SER A 22 -7.82 8.38 1.26
N ILE A 23 -7.24 9.27 0.45
CA ILE A 23 -7.47 9.28 -1.00
C ILE A 23 -6.96 7.98 -1.62
N ARG A 24 -5.78 7.50 -1.22
CA ARG A 24 -5.21 6.24 -1.69
C ARG A 24 -6.13 5.05 -1.36
N ALA A 25 -6.67 4.99 -0.14
CA ALA A 25 -7.58 3.92 0.28
C ALA A 25 -8.80 3.82 -0.63
N VAL A 26 -9.46 4.93 -0.94
CA VAL A 26 -10.63 4.96 -1.84
C VAL A 26 -10.25 4.52 -3.26
N ASN A 27 -9.13 4.99 -3.78
CA ASN A 27 -8.71 4.68 -5.15
C ASN A 27 -8.23 3.23 -5.30
N GLU A 28 -7.45 2.70 -4.35
CA GLU A 28 -7.04 1.29 -4.39
C GLU A 28 -8.20 0.34 -4.07
N GLY A 29 -9.14 0.75 -3.22
CA GLY A 29 -10.40 0.02 -3.02
C GLY A 29 -11.18 -0.12 -4.32
N LEU A 30 -11.34 0.99 -5.08
CA LEU A 30 -11.95 0.95 -6.40
C LEU A 30 -11.18 0.03 -7.37
N ALA A 31 -9.83 0.06 -7.34
CA ALA A 31 -9.02 -0.84 -8.16
C ALA A 31 -9.29 -2.32 -7.81
N ALA A 32 -9.34 -2.68 -6.53
CA ALA A 32 -9.64 -4.04 -6.08
C ALA A 32 -11.05 -4.50 -6.49
N ARG A 33 -12.05 -3.62 -6.39
CA ARG A 33 -13.40 -3.88 -6.89
C ARG A 33 -13.41 -4.19 -8.38
N LEU A 34 -12.75 -3.34 -9.19
CA LEU A 34 -12.69 -3.52 -10.64
C LEU A 34 -11.90 -4.78 -11.01
N ALA A 35 -10.81 -5.07 -10.29
CA ALA A 35 -10.04 -6.30 -10.49
C ALA A 35 -10.88 -7.55 -10.23
N ALA A 36 -11.62 -7.58 -9.15
CA ALA A 36 -12.52 -8.72 -8.84
C ALA A 36 -13.57 -8.96 -9.94
N GLN A 37 -14.03 -7.88 -10.60
CA GLN A 37 -15.00 -7.98 -11.69
C GLN A 37 -14.38 -8.40 -13.03
N ARG A 38 -13.11 -8.12 -13.27
CA ARG A 38 -12.48 -8.18 -14.59
C ARG A 38 -11.41 -9.24 -14.72
N ALA A 39 -10.90 -9.77 -13.60
CA ALA A 39 -9.80 -10.73 -13.60
C ALA A 39 -10.13 -11.97 -14.43
N THR A 40 -9.26 -12.29 -15.40
CA THR A 40 -9.33 -13.56 -16.13
C THR A 40 -8.92 -14.72 -15.22
N PRO A 41 -9.23 -15.99 -15.57
CA PRO A 41 -8.76 -17.14 -14.80
C PRO A 41 -7.24 -17.12 -14.59
N GLU A 42 -6.48 -16.82 -15.62
CA GLU A 42 -5.01 -16.78 -15.59
C GLU A 42 -4.49 -15.68 -14.66
N GLN A 43 -5.15 -14.52 -14.65
CA GLN A 43 -4.80 -13.42 -13.74
C GLN A 43 -5.13 -13.75 -12.28
N ARG A 44 -6.19 -14.52 -12.04
CA ARG A 44 -6.54 -15.02 -10.69
C ARG A 44 -5.50 -15.99 -10.18
N GLU A 45 -5.08 -16.95 -11.02
CA GLU A 45 -4.01 -17.90 -10.70
C GLU A 45 -2.69 -17.17 -10.42
N GLN A 46 -2.32 -16.19 -11.26
CA GLN A 46 -1.12 -15.38 -11.05
C GLN A 46 -1.17 -14.62 -9.73
N LEU A 47 -2.30 -14.00 -9.40
CA LEU A 47 -2.46 -13.24 -8.16
C LEU A 47 -2.40 -14.15 -6.93
N GLN A 48 -2.98 -15.35 -7.02
CA GLN A 48 -2.92 -16.35 -5.96
C GLN A 48 -1.48 -16.82 -5.72
N ALA A 49 -0.76 -17.19 -6.79
CA ALA A 49 0.64 -17.62 -6.69
C ALA A 49 1.55 -16.52 -6.09
N LEU A 50 1.28 -15.26 -6.42
CA LEU A 50 1.99 -14.12 -5.83
C LEU A 50 1.71 -13.99 -4.33
N GLY A 51 0.46 -14.21 -3.91
CA GLY A 51 0.06 -14.25 -2.49
C GLY A 51 0.76 -15.36 -1.71
N GLU A 52 0.86 -16.55 -2.28
CA GLU A 52 1.55 -17.69 -1.67
C GLU A 52 3.04 -17.41 -1.44
N GLN A 53 3.71 -16.82 -2.45
CA GLN A 53 5.11 -16.40 -2.32
C GLN A 53 5.28 -15.33 -1.24
N MET A 54 4.38 -14.36 -1.16
CA MET A 54 4.38 -13.31 -0.15
C MET A 54 4.20 -13.89 1.26
N GLN A 55 3.28 -14.85 1.43
CA GLN A 55 3.02 -15.54 2.68
C GLN A 55 4.25 -16.36 3.12
N GLN A 56 4.93 -17.04 2.19
CA GLN A 56 6.17 -17.75 2.47
C GLN A 56 7.28 -16.81 2.96
N ALA A 57 7.46 -15.67 2.29
CA ALA A 57 8.45 -14.66 2.69
C ALA A 57 8.15 -14.10 4.10
N ALA A 58 6.88 -13.89 4.43
CA ALA A 58 6.47 -13.47 5.77
C ALA A 58 6.79 -14.55 6.83
N ALA A 59 6.47 -15.81 6.55
CA ALA A 59 6.76 -16.94 7.45
C ALA A 59 8.25 -17.14 7.71
N CYS A 60 9.10 -16.84 6.71
CA CYS A 60 10.57 -16.90 6.85
C CYS A 60 11.18 -15.63 7.48
N GLY A 61 10.38 -14.60 7.77
CA GLY A 61 10.89 -13.31 8.28
C GLY A 61 11.65 -12.47 7.25
N GLU A 62 11.52 -12.77 5.97
CA GLU A 62 12.23 -12.12 4.87
C GLU A 62 11.58 -10.76 4.50
N MET A 63 11.69 -9.79 5.38
CA MET A 63 11.02 -8.48 5.29
C MET A 63 11.19 -7.79 3.92
N THR A 64 12.41 -7.83 3.35
CA THR A 64 12.69 -7.16 2.06
C THR A 64 11.95 -7.85 0.91
N VAL A 65 11.94 -9.19 0.90
CA VAL A 65 11.22 -9.99 -0.11
C VAL A 65 9.72 -9.80 0.05
N TYR A 66 9.21 -9.91 1.28
CA TYR A 66 7.82 -9.67 1.61
C TYR A 66 7.31 -8.33 1.08
N ARG A 67 8.05 -7.26 1.33
CA ARG A 67 7.64 -5.91 0.93
C ARG A 67 7.59 -5.72 -0.58
N LYS A 68 8.55 -6.33 -1.30
CA LYS A 68 8.53 -6.33 -2.76
C LYS A 68 7.27 -7.04 -3.26
N LEU A 69 7.01 -8.25 -2.77
CA LEU A 69 5.85 -9.06 -3.17
C LEU A 69 4.52 -8.38 -2.81
N ALA A 70 4.42 -7.76 -1.64
CA ALA A 70 3.25 -6.96 -1.25
C ALA A 70 3.00 -5.80 -2.24
N GLY A 71 4.05 -5.09 -2.65
CA GLY A 71 3.96 -4.07 -3.69
C GLY A 71 3.52 -4.65 -5.04
N ASP A 72 4.03 -5.82 -5.41
CA ASP A 72 3.65 -6.52 -6.64
C ASP A 72 2.16 -6.95 -6.61
N VAL A 73 1.61 -7.35 -5.45
CA VAL A 73 0.17 -7.63 -5.26
C VAL A 73 -0.67 -6.38 -5.58
N HIS A 74 -0.34 -5.24 -4.99
CA HIS A 74 -1.05 -3.98 -5.28
C HIS A 74 -0.98 -3.63 -6.77
N ASN A 75 0.22 -3.68 -7.37
CA ASN A 75 0.41 -3.36 -8.78
C ASN A 75 -0.35 -4.31 -9.71
N THR A 76 -0.40 -5.59 -9.39
CA THR A 76 -1.16 -6.58 -10.15
C THR A 76 -2.66 -6.29 -10.10
N ILE A 77 -3.21 -6.00 -8.92
CA ILE A 77 -4.62 -5.61 -8.75
C ILE A 77 -4.94 -4.34 -9.55
N ILE A 78 -4.09 -3.31 -9.47
CA ILE A 78 -4.26 -2.06 -10.21
C ILE A 78 -4.21 -2.30 -11.73
N THR A 79 -3.33 -3.19 -12.18
CA THR A 79 -3.21 -3.56 -13.60
C THR A 79 -4.46 -4.30 -14.09
N ILE A 80 -4.96 -5.28 -13.33
CA ILE A 80 -6.19 -6.03 -13.64
C ILE A 80 -7.40 -5.09 -13.67
N ALA A 81 -7.44 -4.06 -12.83
CA ALA A 81 -8.50 -3.05 -12.84
C ALA A 81 -8.66 -2.36 -14.19
N GLY A 82 -7.62 -2.30 -15.01
CA GLY A 82 -7.67 -1.82 -16.39
C GLY A 82 -8.16 -0.37 -16.53
N ASN A 83 -7.73 0.52 -15.63
CA ASN A 83 -8.07 1.94 -15.65
C ASN A 83 -6.79 2.77 -15.50
N ASP A 84 -6.30 3.29 -16.63
CA ASP A 84 -5.03 4.01 -16.68
C ASP A 84 -5.04 5.30 -15.86
N TYR A 85 -6.17 6.03 -15.82
CA TYR A 85 -6.28 7.24 -15.00
C TYR A 85 -6.20 6.93 -13.51
N LEU A 86 -6.82 5.82 -13.09
CA LEU A 86 -6.77 5.36 -11.71
C LEU A 86 -5.35 4.92 -11.33
N ARG A 87 -4.68 4.17 -12.21
CA ARG A 87 -3.29 3.76 -12.03
C ARG A 87 -2.35 4.95 -11.86
N ASP A 88 -2.46 5.95 -12.73
CA ASP A 88 -1.59 7.13 -12.70
C ASP A 88 -1.82 7.98 -11.44
N LEU A 89 -3.08 8.08 -11.00
CA LEU A 89 -3.42 8.77 -9.75
C LEU A 89 -2.82 8.06 -8.54
N ILE A 90 -2.99 6.73 -8.45
CA ILE A 90 -2.44 5.91 -7.36
C ILE A 90 -0.91 6.02 -7.34
N ALA A 91 -0.25 5.93 -8.51
CA ALA A 91 1.20 6.04 -8.61
C ALA A 91 1.73 7.38 -8.08
N LYS A 92 1.06 8.49 -8.37
CA LYS A 92 1.42 9.82 -7.85
C LYS A 92 1.30 9.86 -6.32
N ILE A 93 0.20 9.35 -5.76
CA ILE A 93 -0.01 9.34 -4.31
C ILE A 93 1.04 8.43 -3.65
N TYR A 94 1.28 7.25 -4.22
CA TYR A 94 2.25 6.29 -3.71
C TYR A 94 3.66 6.86 -3.67
N SER A 95 4.10 7.56 -4.72
CA SER A 95 5.44 8.19 -4.76
C SER A 95 5.68 9.17 -3.62
N ILE A 96 4.62 9.81 -3.11
CA ILE A 96 4.68 10.75 -1.99
C ILE A 96 4.64 10.01 -0.65
N THR A 97 3.79 8.97 -0.54
CA THR A 97 3.47 8.31 0.74
C THR A 97 4.36 7.12 1.07
N HIS A 98 5.07 6.56 0.07
CA HIS A 98 5.88 5.34 0.21
C HIS A 98 6.86 5.37 1.39
N ARG A 99 7.59 6.47 1.59
CA ARG A 99 8.56 6.62 2.70
C ARG A 99 7.90 6.48 4.08
N TYR A 100 6.65 6.94 4.21
CA TYR A 100 5.91 6.87 5.48
C TYR A 100 5.37 5.46 5.75
N HIS A 101 5.04 4.72 4.71
CA HIS A 101 4.66 3.31 4.82
C HIS A 101 5.79 2.46 5.42
N MET A 102 7.04 2.82 5.13
CA MET A 102 8.22 2.12 5.65
C MET A 102 8.31 2.12 7.17
N SER A 103 7.98 3.24 7.82
CA SER A 103 8.01 3.34 9.27
C SER A 103 6.91 2.52 9.96
N VAL A 104 5.77 2.35 9.31
CA VAL A 104 4.69 1.50 9.82
C VAL A 104 5.08 0.03 9.74
N MET A 105 5.69 -0.39 8.63
CA MET A 105 6.10 -1.79 8.43
C MET A 105 7.24 -2.26 9.35
N SER A 106 7.99 -1.34 9.96
CA SER A 106 9.04 -1.70 10.93
C SER A 106 8.49 -2.02 12.33
N GLN A 107 7.19 -1.86 12.58
CA GLN A 107 6.60 -2.16 13.88
C GLN A 107 6.46 -3.67 14.11
N PRO A 108 6.68 -4.16 15.34
CA PRO A 108 6.51 -5.57 15.68
C PRO A 108 5.12 -6.11 15.31
N GLY A 109 5.06 -7.27 14.68
CA GLY A 109 3.80 -7.93 14.27
C GLY A 109 3.07 -7.25 13.09
N ARG A 110 3.57 -6.13 12.57
CA ARG A 110 2.90 -5.44 11.46
C ARG A 110 2.99 -6.23 10.14
N MET A 111 4.09 -6.93 9.92
CA MET A 111 4.27 -7.77 8.73
C MET A 111 3.24 -8.90 8.70
N ASP A 112 3.06 -9.62 9.80
CA ASP A 112 2.12 -10.74 9.88
C ASP A 112 0.69 -10.27 9.63
N ARG A 113 0.29 -9.20 10.32
CA ARG A 113 -1.03 -8.58 10.12
C ARG A 113 -1.23 -8.08 8.69
N SER A 114 -0.21 -7.43 8.11
CA SER A 114 -0.28 -6.97 6.71
C SER A 114 -0.39 -8.14 5.74
N CYS A 115 0.28 -9.25 6.02
CA CYS A 115 0.17 -10.48 5.23
C CYS A 115 -1.26 -11.03 5.25
N GLU A 116 -1.87 -11.13 6.42
CA GLU A 116 -3.27 -11.56 6.57
C GLU A 116 -4.24 -10.65 5.80
N GLU A 117 -4.05 -9.33 5.92
CA GLU A 117 -4.84 -8.34 5.20
C GLU A 117 -4.73 -8.52 3.67
N HIS A 118 -3.51 -8.70 3.13
CA HIS A 118 -3.29 -8.95 1.70
C HIS A 118 -3.90 -10.27 1.23
N MET A 119 -3.74 -11.36 1.99
CA MET A 119 -4.32 -12.65 1.64
C MET A 119 -5.84 -12.58 1.57
N GLN A 120 -6.47 -11.80 2.44
CA GLN A 120 -7.91 -11.56 2.39
C GLN A 120 -8.32 -10.78 1.13
N ILE A 121 -7.57 -9.75 0.75
CA ILE A 121 -7.81 -8.99 -0.48
C ILE A 121 -7.68 -9.90 -1.70
N ILE A 122 -6.59 -10.66 -1.80
CA ILE A 122 -6.34 -11.61 -2.90
C ILE A 122 -7.51 -12.58 -3.03
N ARG A 123 -7.92 -13.20 -1.93
CA ARG A 123 -9.06 -14.13 -1.92
C ARG A 123 -10.31 -13.49 -2.49
N PHE A 124 -10.70 -12.28 -2.04
CA PHE A 124 -11.90 -11.63 -2.54
C PHE A 124 -11.80 -11.26 -4.02
N VAL A 125 -10.60 -10.89 -4.52
CA VAL A 125 -10.40 -10.63 -5.95
C VAL A 125 -10.50 -11.92 -6.75
N VAL A 126 -9.88 -13.01 -6.29
CA VAL A 126 -9.91 -14.33 -6.93
C VAL A 126 -11.33 -14.90 -6.97
N ASP A 127 -12.10 -14.77 -5.88
CA ASP A 127 -13.48 -15.24 -5.78
C ASP A 127 -14.47 -14.35 -6.53
N GLY A 128 -14.05 -13.19 -7.05
CA GLY A 128 -14.93 -12.24 -7.74
C GLY A 128 -15.84 -11.44 -6.80
N CYS A 129 -15.56 -11.45 -5.49
CA CYS A 129 -16.31 -10.74 -4.45
C CYS A 129 -15.95 -9.26 -4.45
N SER A 130 -16.49 -8.50 -5.41
CA SER A 130 -16.03 -7.16 -5.75
C SER A 130 -16.22 -6.12 -4.65
N ARG A 131 -17.32 -6.21 -3.88
CA ARG A 131 -17.60 -5.30 -2.77
C ARG A 131 -16.69 -5.58 -1.58
N GLU A 132 -16.48 -6.84 -1.27
CA GLU A 132 -15.62 -7.30 -0.20
C GLU A 132 -14.15 -6.97 -0.52
N ALA A 133 -13.71 -7.11 -1.77
CA ALA A 133 -12.39 -6.73 -2.24
C ALA A 133 -12.15 -5.22 -2.04
N GLU A 134 -13.11 -4.37 -2.41
CA GLU A 134 -13.06 -2.92 -2.18
C GLU A 134 -12.92 -2.59 -0.69
N GLN A 135 -13.76 -3.19 0.14
CA GLN A 135 -13.76 -2.95 1.59
C GLN A 135 -12.47 -3.42 2.25
N ALA A 136 -11.97 -4.61 1.88
CA ALA A 136 -10.73 -5.16 2.43
C ALA A 136 -9.52 -4.30 2.05
N MET A 137 -9.41 -3.87 0.79
CA MET A 137 -8.32 -2.99 0.35
C MET A 137 -8.39 -1.63 1.05
N ASN A 138 -9.58 -1.05 1.17
CA ASN A 138 -9.77 0.22 1.87
C ASN A 138 -9.34 0.09 3.34
N ALA A 139 -9.79 -0.96 4.04
CA ALA A 139 -9.43 -1.21 5.44
C ALA A 139 -7.92 -1.43 5.61
N HIS A 140 -7.27 -2.15 4.67
CA HIS A 140 -5.83 -2.36 4.66
C HIS A 140 -5.06 -1.03 4.62
N ILE A 141 -5.38 -0.14 3.68
CA ILE A 141 -4.72 1.17 3.60
C ILE A 141 -5.06 2.04 4.81
N MET A 142 -6.31 2.02 5.29
CA MET A 142 -6.73 2.78 6.47
C MET A 142 -6.07 2.28 7.76
N SER A 143 -5.61 1.04 7.84
CA SER A 143 -4.84 0.56 8.98
C SER A 143 -3.51 1.32 9.17
N ILE A 144 -2.95 1.83 8.06
CA ILE A 144 -1.78 2.71 8.08
C ILE A 144 -2.14 4.10 8.63
N VAL A 145 -3.32 4.63 8.25
CA VAL A 145 -3.83 5.93 8.75
C VAL A 145 -4.00 5.88 10.27
N LEU A 146 -4.58 4.80 10.80
CA LEU A 146 -4.78 4.63 12.25
C LEU A 146 -3.46 4.64 13.00
N PHE A 147 -2.40 4.08 12.42
CA PHE A 147 -1.06 4.16 13.00
C PHE A 147 -0.58 5.60 13.17
N PHE A 148 -0.79 6.46 12.18
CA PHE A 148 -0.38 7.87 12.24
C PHE A 148 -1.28 8.73 13.13
N GLN A 149 -2.51 8.31 13.40
CA GLN A 149 -3.43 9.01 14.31
C GLN A 149 -3.19 8.67 15.78
N ASP A 150 -2.54 7.57 16.07
CA ASP A 150 -2.15 7.22 17.43
C ASP A 150 -0.99 8.10 17.90
N LYS A 151 -1.28 8.98 18.87
CA LYS A 151 -0.30 9.94 19.41
C LYS A 151 0.94 9.26 20.02
N SER A 152 0.85 8.03 20.47
CA SER A 152 1.98 7.25 20.99
C SER A 152 3.02 6.96 19.91
N ASN A 153 2.61 6.89 18.64
CA ASN A 153 3.48 6.63 17.49
C ASN A 153 4.14 7.87 16.91
N LEU A 154 3.64 9.09 17.25
CA LEU A 154 4.14 10.37 16.71
C LEU A 154 5.60 10.66 17.12
N ALA A 155 6.08 10.11 18.22
CA ALA A 155 7.48 10.24 18.63
C ALA A 155 8.44 9.59 17.61
N GLY A 156 8.04 8.47 17.00
CA GLY A 156 8.80 7.79 15.95
C GLY A 156 8.83 8.57 14.63
N LEU A 157 7.79 9.34 14.31
CA LEU A 157 7.72 10.15 13.09
C LEU A 157 8.68 11.33 13.10
N ARG A 158 8.94 11.92 14.28
CA ARG A 158 9.94 12.99 14.42
C ARG A 158 11.36 12.50 14.14
N ALA A 159 11.67 11.25 14.45
CA ALA A 159 12.96 10.63 14.12
C ALA A 159 13.14 10.41 12.61
N ILE A 160 12.04 10.15 11.85
CA ILE A 160 12.09 9.97 10.39
C ILE A 160 12.28 11.30 9.67
N SER A 161 11.77 12.39 10.22
CA SER A 161 11.94 13.74 9.66
C SER A 161 13.38 14.26 9.75
N THR A 162 14.22 13.65 10.58
CA THR A 162 15.64 14.03 10.77
C THR A 162 16.62 13.15 10.01
N LEU A 163 16.15 12.06 9.36
CA LEU A 163 16.99 11.23 8.50
C LEU A 163 17.19 11.94 7.16
N ASN A 164 18.38 12.51 6.95
CA ASN A 164 18.84 12.91 5.63
C ASN A 164 18.98 11.63 4.79
N TRP A 165 18.18 11.52 3.75
CA TRP A 165 18.29 10.48 2.75
C TRP A 165 19.14 11.03 1.61
N ASP A 166 20.45 10.74 1.65
CA ASP A 166 21.35 10.87 0.51
C ASP A 166 21.10 9.80 -0.54
#